data_a52c411c836b30c3309b9e5653dc6822
#
_entry.id   a52c411c836b30c3309b9e5653dc6822
#
_cell.length_a   1.000
_cell.length_b   1.000
_cell.length_c   1.000
_cell.angle_alpha   90.00
_cell.angle_beta   90.00
_cell.angle_gamma   90.00
#
_symmetry.space_group_name_H-M   'P 1'
#
loop_
_entity.id
_entity.type
_entity.pdbx_description
1 polymer ?
#
loop_
_entity_poly.entity_id
_entity_poly.type
_entity_poly.pdbx_seq_one_letter_code
_entity_poly.pdbx_strand_id
1 'polypeptide(L)'
;MSSAQLLTAQQLAARLSEPDLLVLDCRFALEDPSYGARVYQENHIPGAHFADLERDLSGHVRKGVTGRHPLPDPAELALKLQAWGLRQDSQVVLYDDGPGAFAARAWWLLHWLGKRDGVYLLDGGLAAWKAAGLALTNGESSVRPGDFQGQPDASLLIDAATLQAQLGHPGLALLDAR
;
A
#
# COMPACT_ATOMS: atom_id res chain seq x y z
N MET A 1 7.62 6.27 15.89
CA MET A 1 6.89 5.82 14.68
C MET A 1 6.51 7.05 13.89
N SER A 2 6.85 7.11 12.60
CA SER A 2 6.32 8.15 11.70
C SER A 2 4.82 7.92 11.58
N SER A 3 4.01 8.96 11.81
CA SER A 3 2.55 8.88 11.62
C SER A 3 2.23 8.87 10.13
N ALA A 4 1.18 8.16 9.71
CA ALA A 4 0.67 8.26 8.36
C ALA A 4 0.34 9.73 8.04
N GLN A 5 0.85 10.22 6.93
CA GLN A 5 0.54 11.56 6.45
C GLN A 5 -0.60 11.48 5.44
N LEU A 6 -1.55 12.40 5.55
CA LEU A 6 -2.65 12.51 4.60
C LEU A 6 -2.32 13.57 3.55
N LEU A 7 -2.72 13.31 2.31
CA LEU A 7 -2.62 14.24 1.19
C LEU A 7 -4.00 14.44 0.57
N THR A 8 -4.43 15.67 0.38
CA THR A 8 -5.74 15.94 -0.25
C THR A 8 -5.69 15.65 -1.76
N ALA A 9 -6.87 15.46 -2.36
CA ALA A 9 -6.98 15.24 -3.81
C ALA A 9 -6.38 16.41 -4.62
N GLN A 10 -6.59 17.65 -4.21
CA GLN A 10 -6.03 18.84 -4.86
C GLN A 10 -4.50 18.90 -4.75
N GLN A 11 -3.96 18.55 -3.58
CA GLN A 11 -2.51 18.48 -3.39
C GLN A 11 -1.87 17.40 -4.25
N LEU A 12 -2.50 16.22 -4.37
CA LEU A 12 -2.03 15.17 -5.27
C LEU A 12 -2.11 15.62 -6.72
N ALA A 13 -3.23 16.22 -7.15
CA ALA A 13 -3.41 16.69 -8.52
C ALA A 13 -2.33 17.68 -8.96
N ALA A 14 -1.92 18.59 -8.06
CA ALA A 14 -0.85 19.55 -8.33
C ALA A 14 0.53 18.90 -8.50
N ARG A 15 0.69 17.64 -8.07
CA ARG A 15 1.97 16.91 -8.01
C ARG A 15 2.10 15.79 -9.02
N LEU A 16 1.06 15.46 -9.80
CA LEU A 16 1.06 14.32 -10.73
C LEU A 16 2.19 14.37 -11.78
N SER A 17 2.75 15.55 -12.07
CA SER A 17 3.88 15.71 -13.00
C SER A 17 5.26 15.61 -12.33
N GLU A 18 5.32 15.42 -11.01
CA GLU A 18 6.60 15.27 -10.31
C GLU A 18 7.24 13.92 -10.70
N PRO A 19 8.51 13.91 -11.11
CA PRO A 19 9.17 12.69 -11.60
C PRO A 19 9.43 11.65 -10.52
N ASP A 20 9.42 12.08 -9.26
CA ASP A 20 9.70 11.23 -8.09
C ASP A 20 8.42 10.81 -7.35
N LEU A 21 7.25 11.07 -7.95
CA LEU A 21 5.96 10.67 -7.39
C LEU A 21 5.56 9.28 -7.91
N LEU A 22 5.31 8.36 -7.00
CA LEU A 22 4.67 7.07 -7.26
C LEU A 22 3.26 7.07 -6.67
N VAL A 23 2.26 6.79 -7.48
CA VAL A 23 0.87 6.63 -7.03
C VAL A 23 0.49 5.15 -7.15
N LEU A 24 -0.06 4.56 -6.08
CA LEU A 24 -0.53 3.17 -6.09
C LEU A 24 -2.04 3.10 -5.84
N ASP A 25 -2.72 2.44 -6.76
CA ASP A 25 -4.12 2.06 -6.66
C ASP A 25 -4.23 0.73 -5.93
N CYS A 26 -4.73 0.76 -4.71
CA CYS A 26 -4.86 -0.42 -3.84
C CYS A 26 -6.30 -0.93 -3.75
N ARG A 27 -7.16 -0.60 -4.74
CA ARG A 27 -8.56 -1.05 -4.73
C ARG A 27 -8.68 -2.56 -4.75
N PHE A 28 -9.52 -3.08 -3.88
CA PHE A 28 -9.74 -4.51 -3.73
C PHE A 28 -11.12 -4.78 -3.11
N ALA A 29 -11.70 -5.95 -3.39
CA ALA A 29 -12.89 -6.44 -2.72
C ALA A 29 -12.68 -7.88 -2.25
N LEU A 30 -12.95 -8.15 -0.96
CA LEU A 30 -12.72 -9.48 -0.36
C LEU A 30 -13.59 -10.58 -0.96
N GLU A 31 -14.75 -10.22 -1.50
CA GLU A 31 -15.73 -11.11 -2.12
C GLU A 31 -15.53 -11.27 -3.63
N ASP A 32 -14.77 -10.34 -4.26
CA ASP A 32 -14.44 -10.38 -5.68
C ASP A 32 -12.97 -10.00 -5.90
N PRO A 33 -12.03 -10.96 -5.85
CA PRO A 33 -10.61 -10.69 -6.05
C PRO A 33 -10.26 -10.05 -7.40
N SER A 34 -11.14 -10.16 -8.40
CA SER A 34 -10.94 -9.54 -9.72
C SER A 34 -11.37 -8.06 -9.77
N TYR A 35 -12.08 -7.59 -8.76
CA TYR A 35 -12.64 -6.23 -8.69
C TYR A 35 -11.59 -5.16 -8.96
N GLY A 36 -10.50 -5.17 -8.19
CA GLY A 36 -9.47 -4.13 -8.27
C GLY A 36 -8.87 -3.99 -9.66
N ALA A 37 -8.48 -5.12 -10.27
CA ALA A 37 -7.92 -5.13 -11.62
C ALA A 37 -8.93 -4.60 -12.67
N ARG A 38 -10.19 -5.00 -12.57
CA ARG A 38 -11.24 -4.57 -13.49
C ARG A 38 -11.48 -3.07 -13.39
N VAL A 39 -11.71 -2.54 -12.19
CA VAL A 39 -12.00 -1.10 -12.03
C VAL A 39 -10.78 -0.22 -12.28
N TYR A 40 -9.56 -0.74 -12.10
CA TYR A 40 -8.34 -0.03 -12.50
C TYR A 40 -8.29 0.13 -14.02
N GLN A 41 -8.60 -0.91 -14.79
CA GLN A 41 -8.65 -0.83 -16.26
C GLN A 41 -9.77 0.10 -16.76
N GLU A 42 -10.88 0.20 -16.04
CA GLU A 42 -11.95 1.13 -16.38
C GLU A 42 -11.52 2.58 -16.16
N ASN A 43 -10.98 2.88 -15.01
CA ASN A 43 -10.45 4.21 -14.66
C ASN A 43 -9.63 4.21 -13.38
N HIS A 44 -8.61 5.06 -13.34
CA HIS A 44 -7.74 5.29 -12.18
C HIS A 44 -7.17 6.71 -12.18
N ILE A 45 -6.52 7.13 -11.10
CA ILE A 45 -5.81 8.42 -11.03
C ILE A 45 -4.65 8.39 -12.02
N PRO A 46 -4.45 9.44 -12.87
CA PRO A 46 -3.39 9.45 -13.86
C PRO A 46 -2.01 9.15 -13.25
N GLY A 47 -1.27 8.25 -13.88
CA GLY A 47 0.05 7.82 -13.43
C GLY A 47 0.05 6.77 -12.31
N ALA A 48 -1.11 6.37 -11.79
CA ALA A 48 -1.18 5.32 -10.77
C ALA A 48 -0.82 3.93 -11.34
N HIS A 49 -0.18 3.11 -10.52
CA HIS A 49 0.03 1.68 -10.75
C HIS A 49 -0.91 0.86 -9.90
N PHE A 50 -1.43 -0.23 -10.44
CA PHE A 50 -2.29 -1.13 -9.69
C PHE A 50 -1.47 -2.05 -8.79
N ALA A 51 -1.76 -2.01 -7.50
CA ALA A 51 -1.15 -2.83 -6.46
C ALA A 51 -2.19 -3.82 -5.92
N ASP A 52 -2.22 -5.02 -6.49
CA ASP A 52 -3.17 -6.07 -6.12
C ASP A 52 -2.86 -6.61 -4.72
N LEU A 53 -3.90 -6.71 -3.87
CA LEU A 53 -3.74 -7.17 -2.49
C LEU A 53 -3.18 -8.59 -2.41
N GLU A 54 -3.67 -9.52 -3.24
CA GLU A 54 -3.30 -10.94 -3.17
C GLU A 54 -1.99 -11.22 -3.91
N ARG A 55 -1.85 -10.68 -5.12
CA ARG A 55 -0.72 -10.96 -6.00
C ARG A 55 0.53 -10.16 -5.64
N ASP A 56 0.36 -8.89 -5.22
CA ASP A 56 1.46 -7.94 -5.09
C ASP A 56 1.78 -7.59 -3.62
N LEU A 57 0.74 -7.48 -2.78
CA LEU A 57 0.86 -7.05 -1.39
C LEU A 57 0.72 -8.19 -0.37
N SER A 58 0.66 -9.43 -0.84
CA SER A 58 0.59 -10.62 0.03
C SER A 58 1.52 -11.70 -0.47
N GLY A 59 1.96 -12.54 0.45
CA GLY A 59 2.73 -13.75 0.15
C GLY A 59 1.83 -14.94 -0.14
N HIS A 60 2.43 -16.07 -0.47
CA HIS A 60 1.71 -17.30 -0.77
C HIS A 60 0.94 -17.83 0.45
N VAL A 61 -0.34 -18.13 0.24
CA VAL A 61 -1.19 -18.75 1.25
C VAL A 61 -0.79 -20.21 1.42
N ARG A 62 -0.43 -20.60 2.65
CA ARG A 62 -0.19 -21.99 3.05
C ARG A 62 -1.35 -22.47 3.91
N LYS A 63 -2.21 -23.34 3.35
CA LYS A 63 -3.43 -23.83 4.01
C LYS A 63 -3.13 -24.39 5.40
N GLY A 64 -3.85 -23.92 6.40
CA GLY A 64 -3.68 -24.34 7.80
C GLY A 64 -2.46 -23.73 8.52
N VAL A 65 -1.68 -22.92 7.86
CA VAL A 65 -0.47 -22.27 8.43
C VAL A 65 -0.57 -20.76 8.41
N THR A 66 -0.96 -20.17 7.29
CA THR A 66 -1.06 -18.71 7.15
C THR A 66 -2.50 -18.24 7.19
N GLY A 67 -2.68 -16.94 7.46
CA GLY A 67 -3.94 -16.27 7.16
C GLY A 67 -4.17 -16.10 5.65
N ARG A 68 -5.26 -15.39 5.30
CA ARG A 68 -5.69 -15.14 3.91
C ARG A 68 -4.72 -14.24 3.14
N HIS A 69 -4.11 -13.27 3.81
CA HIS A 69 -3.17 -12.32 3.23
C HIS A 69 -1.90 -12.28 4.10
N PRO A 70 -1.04 -13.32 4.02
CA PRO A 70 0.22 -13.32 4.78
C PRO A 70 1.16 -12.22 4.28
N LEU A 71 2.19 -11.91 5.06
CA LEU A 71 3.22 -10.99 4.61
C LEU A 71 3.93 -11.54 3.37
N PRO A 72 4.19 -10.69 2.37
CA PRO A 72 4.99 -11.07 1.22
C PRO A 72 6.44 -11.29 1.60
N ASP A 73 7.19 -11.99 0.75
CA ASP A 73 8.64 -12.00 0.84
C ASP A 73 9.16 -10.56 0.63
N PRO A 74 10.04 -10.05 1.52
CA PRO A 74 10.47 -8.65 1.44
C PRO A 74 11.29 -8.34 0.18
N ALA A 75 12.06 -9.31 -0.33
CA ALA A 75 12.85 -9.10 -1.55
C ALA A 75 11.95 -9.09 -2.79
N GLU A 76 10.95 -9.97 -2.86
CA GLU A 76 9.95 -9.97 -3.95
C GLU A 76 9.14 -8.68 -3.95
N LEU A 77 8.71 -8.21 -2.78
CA LEU A 77 7.99 -6.95 -2.68
C LEU A 77 8.86 -5.76 -3.09
N ALA A 78 10.13 -5.72 -2.68
CA ALA A 78 11.06 -4.66 -3.08
C ALA A 78 11.25 -4.63 -4.60
N LEU A 79 11.40 -5.79 -5.26
CA LEU A 79 11.51 -5.89 -6.72
C LEU A 79 10.25 -5.38 -7.43
N LYS A 80 9.05 -5.66 -6.91
CA LYS A 80 7.80 -5.12 -7.46
C LYS A 80 7.72 -3.61 -7.33
N LEU A 81 8.08 -3.08 -6.16
CA LEU A 81 8.13 -1.64 -5.92
C LEU A 81 9.14 -0.94 -6.86
N GLN A 82 10.30 -1.55 -7.09
CA GLN A 82 11.26 -1.07 -8.10
C GLN A 82 10.65 -1.09 -9.51
N ALA A 83 9.95 -2.17 -9.88
CA ALA A 83 9.30 -2.26 -11.18
C ALA A 83 8.24 -1.17 -11.39
N TRP A 84 7.59 -0.69 -10.32
CA TRP A 84 6.69 0.47 -10.36
C TRP A 84 7.42 1.81 -10.26
N GLY A 85 8.74 1.81 -10.20
CA GLY A 85 9.56 3.02 -10.22
C GLY A 85 9.92 3.57 -8.85
N LEU A 86 9.70 2.83 -7.75
CA LEU A 86 10.06 3.30 -6.42
C LEU A 86 11.57 3.49 -6.30
N ARG A 87 11.95 4.69 -5.87
CA ARG A 87 13.32 5.07 -5.53
C ARG A 87 13.40 5.39 -4.03
N GLN A 88 14.61 5.50 -3.51
CA GLN A 88 14.80 5.79 -2.09
C GLN A 88 14.20 7.15 -1.69
N ASP A 89 14.28 8.14 -2.55
CA ASP A 89 13.80 9.51 -2.39
C ASP A 89 12.37 9.75 -2.90
N SER A 90 11.75 8.76 -3.55
CA SER A 90 10.39 8.89 -4.08
C SER A 90 9.37 9.27 -3.01
N GLN A 91 8.40 10.07 -3.43
CA GLN A 91 7.15 10.30 -2.70
C GLN A 91 6.14 9.24 -3.16
N VAL A 92 5.40 8.66 -2.25
CA VAL A 92 4.42 7.63 -2.56
C VAL A 92 3.06 8.06 -2.06
N VAL A 93 2.04 7.97 -2.91
CA VAL A 93 0.65 8.20 -2.52
C VAL A 93 -0.16 6.94 -2.77
N LEU A 94 -0.88 6.51 -1.75
CA LEU A 94 -1.66 5.27 -1.75
C LEU A 94 -3.13 5.60 -1.64
N TYR A 95 -3.96 4.95 -2.43
CA TYR A 95 -5.41 5.13 -2.32
C TYR A 95 -6.16 3.82 -2.55
N ASP A 96 -7.37 3.75 -2.01
CA ASP A 96 -8.40 2.81 -2.39
C ASP A 96 -9.75 3.54 -2.57
N ASP A 97 -10.83 2.82 -2.77
CA ASP A 97 -12.19 3.38 -2.90
C ASP A 97 -13.11 3.01 -1.72
N GLY A 98 -12.53 2.42 -0.68
CA GLY A 98 -13.18 2.06 0.56
C GLY A 98 -12.73 2.93 1.75
N PRO A 99 -12.73 2.35 2.95
CA PRO A 99 -12.35 3.04 4.18
C PRO A 99 -10.83 3.23 4.36
N GLY A 100 -10.02 2.96 3.35
CA GLY A 100 -8.56 3.10 3.40
C GLY A 100 -7.81 1.86 3.88
N ALA A 101 -8.47 0.73 4.09
CA ALA A 101 -7.86 -0.46 4.68
C ALA A 101 -6.76 -1.08 3.79
N PHE A 102 -6.99 -1.11 2.47
CA PHE A 102 -6.02 -1.68 1.53
C PHE A 102 -4.86 -0.73 1.25
N ALA A 103 -5.14 0.58 1.17
CA ALA A 103 -4.11 1.61 1.10
C ALA A 103 -3.26 1.63 2.39
N ALA A 104 -3.87 1.49 3.57
CA ALA A 104 -3.15 1.40 4.84
C ALA A 104 -2.26 0.16 4.93
N ARG A 105 -2.68 -0.99 4.34
CA ARG A 105 -1.81 -2.17 4.26
C ARG A 105 -0.56 -1.87 3.41
N ALA A 106 -0.72 -1.26 2.25
CA ALA A 106 0.41 -0.90 1.40
C ALA A 106 1.34 0.10 2.12
N TRP A 107 0.77 1.09 2.82
CA TRP A 107 1.51 2.01 3.66
C TRP A 107 2.35 1.28 4.71
N TRP A 108 1.74 0.32 5.41
CA TRP A 108 2.43 -0.44 6.44
C TRP A 108 3.57 -1.30 5.86
N LEU A 109 3.35 -1.93 4.70
CA LEU A 109 4.37 -2.72 4.02
C LEU A 109 5.58 -1.89 3.59
N LEU A 110 5.36 -0.68 3.07
CA LEU A 110 6.42 0.28 2.75
C LEU A 110 7.20 0.67 4.01
N HIS A 111 6.48 0.96 5.09
CA HIS A 111 7.08 1.29 6.38
C HIS A 111 7.90 0.12 6.94
N TRP A 112 7.37 -1.09 6.86
CA TRP A 112 8.07 -2.31 7.23
C TRP A 112 9.37 -2.51 6.43
N LEU A 113 9.36 -2.23 5.13
CA LEU A 113 10.56 -2.27 4.27
C LEU A 113 11.51 -1.08 4.46
N GLY A 114 11.26 -0.18 5.41
CA GLY A 114 12.13 0.95 5.72
C GLY A 114 11.83 2.23 4.93
N LYS A 115 10.83 2.26 4.05
CA LYS A 115 10.35 3.49 3.41
C LYS A 115 9.43 4.24 4.37
N ARG A 116 10.03 5.02 5.28
CA ARG A 116 9.33 5.66 6.41
C ARG A 116 8.86 7.08 6.12
N ASP A 117 9.56 7.77 5.21
CA ASP A 117 9.28 9.15 4.87
C ASP A 117 8.72 9.27 3.45
N GLY A 118 7.91 10.30 3.24
CA GLY A 118 7.31 10.58 1.93
C GLY A 118 6.24 9.58 1.50
N VAL A 119 5.60 8.88 2.44
CA VAL A 119 4.49 7.95 2.16
C VAL A 119 3.19 8.51 2.70
N TYR A 120 2.24 8.74 1.82
CA TYR A 120 0.96 9.41 2.08
C TYR A 120 -0.21 8.50 1.77
N LEU A 121 -1.29 8.66 2.51
CA LEU A 121 -2.61 8.17 2.13
C LEU A 121 -3.42 9.32 1.51
N LEU A 122 -4.12 9.04 0.42
CA LEU A 122 -5.04 10.00 -0.18
C LEU A 122 -6.25 10.18 0.74
N ASP A 123 -6.42 11.38 1.28
CA ASP A 123 -7.53 11.70 2.19
C ASP A 123 -8.87 11.57 1.46
N GLY A 124 -9.74 10.71 1.99
CA GLY A 124 -11.01 10.33 1.37
C GLY A 124 -10.88 9.48 0.10
N GLY A 125 -9.69 8.97 -0.22
CA GLY A 125 -9.44 8.01 -1.30
C GLY A 125 -9.93 8.46 -2.68
N LEU A 126 -10.29 7.48 -3.54
CA LEU A 126 -10.80 7.76 -4.89
C LEU A 126 -12.12 8.55 -4.87
N ALA A 127 -12.92 8.41 -3.81
CA ALA A 127 -14.17 9.16 -3.67
C ALA A 127 -13.92 10.67 -3.58
N ALA A 128 -12.94 11.10 -2.79
CA ALA A 128 -12.57 12.51 -2.67
C ALA A 128 -11.97 13.06 -3.99
N TRP A 129 -11.20 12.25 -4.72
CA TRP A 129 -10.69 12.60 -6.04
C TRP A 129 -11.81 12.90 -7.03
N LYS A 130 -12.81 12.00 -7.10
CA LYS A 130 -14.00 12.16 -7.94
C LYS A 130 -14.84 13.36 -7.52
N ALA A 131 -15.07 13.54 -6.21
CA ALA A 131 -15.84 14.67 -5.69
C ALA A 131 -15.18 16.03 -5.98
N ALA A 132 -13.85 16.07 -6.10
CA ALA A 132 -13.10 17.27 -6.52
C ALA A 132 -13.19 17.53 -8.04
N GLY A 133 -13.88 16.70 -8.82
CA GLY A 133 -14.01 16.84 -10.27
C GLY A 133 -12.72 16.60 -11.05
N LEU A 134 -11.75 15.90 -10.45
CA LEU A 134 -10.46 15.65 -11.05
C LEU A 134 -10.51 14.51 -12.06
N ALA A 135 -9.68 14.62 -13.11
CA ALA A 135 -9.68 13.67 -14.21
C ALA A 135 -9.22 12.27 -13.78
N LEU A 136 -9.81 11.26 -14.39
CA LEU A 136 -9.37 9.87 -14.35
C LEU A 136 -8.90 9.45 -15.75
N THR A 137 -8.12 8.39 -15.80
CA THR A 137 -7.63 7.78 -17.03
C THR A 137 -7.80 6.26 -17.00
N ASN A 138 -7.77 5.63 -18.17
CA ASN A 138 -7.62 4.19 -18.36
C ASN A 138 -6.31 3.84 -19.11
N GLY A 139 -5.44 4.83 -19.28
CA GLY A 139 -4.16 4.66 -19.97
C GLY A 139 -3.14 3.93 -19.10
N GLU A 140 -2.21 3.24 -19.76
CA GLU A 140 -1.11 2.61 -19.07
C GLU A 140 -0.14 3.65 -18.47
N SER A 141 0.34 3.39 -17.27
CA SER A 141 1.37 4.19 -16.63
C SER A 141 2.74 3.72 -17.11
N SER A 142 3.48 4.59 -17.79
CA SER A 142 4.86 4.30 -18.16
C SER A 142 5.80 4.60 -17.00
N VAL A 143 6.72 3.69 -16.75
CA VAL A 143 7.66 3.81 -15.62
C VAL A 143 9.08 3.50 -16.05
N ARG A 144 10.03 4.20 -15.45
CA ARG A 144 11.43 3.76 -15.40
C ARG A 144 11.61 2.99 -14.09
N PRO A 145 12.18 1.78 -14.11
CA PRO A 145 12.46 1.03 -12.90
C PRO A 145 13.21 1.88 -11.87
N GLY A 146 12.79 1.77 -10.61
CA GLY A 146 13.45 2.42 -9.49
C GLY A 146 14.62 1.61 -8.95
N ASP A 147 15.17 2.09 -7.84
CA ASP A 147 16.36 1.51 -7.20
C ASP A 147 16.17 1.29 -5.67
N PHE A 148 14.92 1.35 -5.19
CA PHE A 148 14.61 1.21 -3.77
C PHE A 148 15.15 -0.11 -3.19
N GLN A 149 15.92 -0.02 -2.11
CA GLN A 149 16.47 -1.16 -1.38
C GLN A 149 15.65 -1.36 -0.11
N GLY A 150 14.74 -2.33 -0.13
CA GLY A 150 13.93 -2.66 1.04
C GLY A 150 14.75 -3.34 2.13
N GLN A 151 14.62 -2.87 3.37
CA GLN A 151 15.22 -3.49 4.56
C GLN A 151 14.12 -3.72 5.60
N PRO A 152 13.59 -4.97 5.73
CA PRO A 152 12.48 -5.24 6.61
C PRO A 152 12.86 -5.06 8.08
N ASP A 153 12.03 -4.31 8.80
CA ASP A 153 12.18 -4.10 10.25
C ASP A 153 11.46 -5.22 11.01
N ALA A 154 12.22 -6.20 11.50
CA ALA A 154 11.66 -7.32 12.26
C ALA A 154 11.02 -6.89 13.59
N SER A 155 11.36 -5.71 14.13
CA SER A 155 10.77 -5.22 15.39
C SER A 155 9.30 -4.81 15.25
N LEU A 156 8.79 -4.66 14.03
CA LEU A 156 7.38 -4.37 13.75
C LEU A 156 6.50 -5.62 13.72
N LEU A 157 7.09 -6.80 13.91
CA LEU A 157 6.40 -8.09 13.87
C LEU A 157 6.51 -8.80 15.21
N ILE A 158 5.45 -9.51 15.56
CA ILE A 158 5.45 -10.48 16.65
C ILE A 158 4.82 -11.77 16.17
N ASP A 159 5.48 -12.90 16.39
CA ASP A 159 4.90 -14.20 16.09
C ASP A 159 3.92 -14.67 17.19
N ALA A 160 3.10 -15.68 16.85
CA ALA A 160 2.07 -16.17 17.75
C ALA A 160 2.63 -16.76 19.04
N ALA A 161 3.78 -17.45 18.99
CA ALA A 161 4.39 -18.07 20.16
C ALA A 161 4.93 -17.00 21.14
N THR A 162 5.60 -16.01 20.58
CA THR A 162 6.11 -14.85 21.37
C THR A 162 4.96 -14.06 21.97
N LEU A 163 3.90 -13.79 21.20
CA LEU A 163 2.71 -13.10 21.71
C LEU A 163 2.04 -13.90 22.83
N GLN A 164 1.86 -15.23 22.62
CA GLN A 164 1.27 -16.12 23.62
C GLN A 164 2.04 -16.10 24.94
N ALA A 165 3.38 -16.10 24.88
CA ALA A 165 4.23 -16.04 26.06
C ALA A 165 4.13 -14.71 26.81
N GLN A 166 3.70 -13.63 26.15
CA GLN A 166 3.58 -12.30 26.72
C GLN A 166 2.15 -11.94 27.14
N LEU A 167 1.15 -12.80 26.86
CA LEU A 167 -0.23 -12.53 27.26
C LEU A 167 -0.35 -12.34 28.77
N GLY A 168 -1.01 -11.26 29.18
CA GLY A 168 -1.17 -10.89 30.59
C GLY A 168 0.01 -10.08 31.18
N HIS A 169 1.08 -9.84 30.40
CA HIS A 169 2.16 -8.96 30.87
C HIS A 169 1.67 -7.51 30.98
N PRO A 170 1.96 -6.80 32.11
CA PRO A 170 1.45 -5.43 32.34
C PRO A 170 1.80 -4.39 31.28
N GLY A 171 2.86 -4.62 30.52
CA GLY A 171 3.31 -3.72 29.44
C GLY A 171 2.75 -4.05 28.07
N LEU A 172 1.91 -5.10 27.93
CA LEU A 172 1.32 -5.51 26.66
C LEU A 172 -0.12 -5.01 26.54
N ALA A 173 -0.40 -4.22 25.51
CA ALA A 173 -1.75 -3.90 25.06
C ALA A 173 -2.03 -4.63 23.74
N LEU A 174 -2.96 -5.59 23.76
CA LEU A 174 -3.42 -6.30 22.57
C LEU A 174 -4.69 -5.67 22.04
N LEU A 175 -4.65 -5.16 20.82
CA LEU A 175 -5.77 -4.49 20.16
C LEU A 175 -6.22 -5.32 18.95
N ASP A 176 -7.53 -5.54 18.82
CA ASP A 176 -8.17 -6.14 17.64
C ASP A 176 -8.80 -5.01 16.82
N ALA A 177 -8.37 -4.84 15.58
CA ALA A 177 -8.82 -3.77 14.68
C ALA A 177 -10.07 -4.14 13.86
N ARG A 178 -10.75 -5.25 14.18
CA ARG A 178 -12.00 -5.69 13.50
C ARG A 178 -13.23 -5.00 14.05
#